data_9980276aae8ec519442dc909362b4fc1
#
_entry.id   9980276aae8ec519442dc909362b4fc1
#
_cell.length_a   1.000
_cell.length_b   1.000
_cell.length_c   1.000
_cell.angle_alpha   90.00
_cell.angle_beta   90.00
_cell.angle_gamma   90.00
#
_symmetry.space_group_name_H-M   'P 1'
#
loop_
_entity.id
_entity.type
_entity.pdbx_description
1 polymer ?
#
loop_
_entity_poly.entity_id
_entity_poly.type
_entity_poly.pdbx_seq_one_letter_code
_entity_poly.pdbx_strand_id
1 'polypeptide(L)'
;MSGDAEDGKSEFVSNDSTITINKGDTFYITNTTAEITLENNKITNNDSAGYFLRTQKDSWGNSGSNGGDVTLTLKNQKVEGDIYIDEVSTLDMTLKDNSTYTGIINKDKTAKSIKLTLSKNSKIKLTGDSYVTKLEDSDTSYSNIDFNGYKLYVNGKAIN
;
A
#
# COMPACT_ATOMS: atom_id res chain seq x y z
N MET A 1 7.58 -7.61 8.40
CA MET A 1 9.01 -7.24 8.46
C MET A 1 9.19 -6.25 9.60
N SER A 2 10.20 -6.45 10.40
CA SER A 2 10.59 -5.56 11.48
C SER A 2 12.12 -5.47 11.49
N GLY A 3 12.68 -4.34 11.86
CA GLY A 3 14.11 -4.13 11.76
C GLY A 3 14.77 -4.09 13.11
N ASP A 4 15.70 -5.00 13.32
CA ASP A 4 16.78 -4.88 14.31
C ASP A 4 18.10 -4.47 13.63
N ALA A 5 18.06 -4.13 12.34
CA ALA A 5 19.23 -3.69 11.61
C ALA A 5 19.58 -2.26 12.03
N GLU A 6 20.77 -2.07 12.58
CA GLU A 6 21.27 -0.74 12.99
C GLU A 6 21.43 0.20 11.79
N ASP A 7 21.72 -0.34 10.60
CA ASP A 7 21.83 0.41 9.35
C ASP A 7 21.31 -0.45 8.19
N GLY A 8 20.19 -0.09 7.62
CA GLY A 8 19.70 -0.78 6.44
C GLY A 8 18.18 -0.75 6.30
N LYS A 9 17.73 -1.27 5.18
CA LYS A 9 16.32 -1.44 4.85
C LYS A 9 16.02 -2.92 4.65
N SER A 10 14.82 -3.32 5.06
CA SER A 10 14.31 -4.63 4.76
C SER A 10 13.84 -4.68 3.31
N GLU A 11 14.25 -5.68 2.54
CA GLU A 11 13.85 -5.83 1.15
C GLU A 11 13.08 -7.12 0.93
N PHE A 12 11.99 -7.04 0.16
CA PHE A 12 11.23 -8.19 -0.31
C PHE A 12 10.97 -8.04 -1.82
N VAL A 13 11.52 -8.94 -2.59
CA VAL A 13 11.32 -9.01 -4.05
C VAL A 13 10.70 -10.35 -4.40
N SER A 14 9.60 -10.33 -5.13
CA SER A 14 8.93 -11.56 -5.57
C SER A 14 8.45 -11.42 -7.01
N ASN A 15 8.82 -12.39 -7.84
CA ASN A 15 8.47 -12.46 -9.25
C ASN A 15 7.89 -13.84 -9.57
N ASP A 16 6.85 -13.89 -10.42
CA ASP A 16 6.29 -15.13 -10.99
C ASP A 16 5.97 -16.21 -9.94
N SER A 17 5.53 -15.79 -8.75
CA SER A 17 5.36 -16.66 -7.59
C SER A 17 3.90 -16.75 -7.14
N THR A 18 3.58 -17.75 -6.33
CA THR A 18 2.30 -17.84 -5.64
C THR A 18 2.51 -17.56 -4.15
N ILE A 19 1.80 -16.56 -3.64
CA ILE A 19 1.80 -16.16 -2.23
C ILE A 19 0.40 -16.41 -1.67
N THR A 20 0.29 -17.27 -0.67
CA THR A 20 -0.98 -17.57 -0.01
C THR A 20 -0.88 -17.30 1.48
N ILE A 21 -1.75 -16.46 1.98
CA ILE A 21 -1.88 -16.14 3.40
C ILE A 21 -3.15 -16.82 3.91
N ASN A 22 -3.04 -17.65 4.91
CA ASN A 22 -4.19 -18.33 5.50
C ASN A 22 -4.80 -17.54 6.65
N LYS A 23 -3.98 -16.73 7.35
CA LYS A 23 -4.43 -15.90 8.47
C LYS A 23 -3.51 -14.71 8.67
N GLY A 24 -4.10 -13.54 8.90
CA GLY A 24 -3.40 -12.27 9.13
C GLY A 24 -3.18 -11.46 7.85
N ASP A 25 -2.29 -10.49 7.94
CA ASP A 25 -1.98 -9.58 6.85
C ASP A 25 -1.01 -10.20 5.84
N THR A 26 -1.11 -9.80 4.57
CA THR A 26 -0.14 -10.23 3.57
C THR A 26 1.24 -9.65 3.86
N PHE A 27 1.29 -8.36 4.19
CA PHE A 27 2.49 -7.69 4.66
C PHE A 27 2.20 -6.92 5.94
N TYR A 28 2.95 -7.20 7.00
CA TYR A 28 2.96 -6.44 8.24
C TYR A 28 4.34 -5.83 8.46
N ILE A 29 4.42 -4.51 8.52
CA ILE A 29 5.67 -3.76 8.62
C ILE A 29 5.64 -2.89 9.87
N THR A 30 6.69 -2.97 10.67
CA THR A 30 6.84 -2.18 11.89
C THR A 30 8.31 -1.90 12.17
N ASN A 31 8.61 -0.72 12.68
CA ASN A 31 9.95 -0.29 13.15
C ASN A 31 11.06 -0.54 12.12
N THR A 32 10.80 -0.30 10.82
CA THR A 32 11.80 -0.50 9.76
C THR A 32 11.47 0.31 8.52
N THR A 33 12.49 0.61 7.72
CA THR A 33 12.32 0.99 6.32
C THR A 33 12.22 -0.28 5.48
N ALA A 34 11.17 -0.42 4.67
CA ALA A 34 10.95 -1.61 3.86
C ALA A 34 10.75 -1.26 2.38
N GLU A 35 11.44 -1.98 1.51
CA GLU A 35 11.21 -1.97 0.06
C GLU A 35 10.55 -3.27 -0.37
N ILE A 36 9.37 -3.19 -0.99
CA ILE A 36 8.61 -4.33 -1.48
C ILE A 36 8.42 -4.17 -2.98
N THR A 37 8.89 -5.13 -3.75
CA THR A 37 8.69 -5.19 -5.20
C THR A 37 7.98 -6.49 -5.56
N LEU A 38 6.83 -6.37 -6.21
CA LEU A 38 6.01 -7.49 -6.65
C LEU A 38 5.82 -7.44 -8.16
N GLU A 39 6.11 -8.54 -8.84
CA GLU A 39 5.95 -8.66 -10.28
C GLU A 39 5.30 -9.98 -10.66
N ASN A 40 4.15 -9.95 -11.33
CA ASN A 40 3.45 -11.11 -11.89
C ASN A 40 3.20 -12.26 -10.87
N ASN A 41 2.94 -11.94 -9.61
CA ASN A 41 2.63 -12.93 -8.59
C ASN A 41 1.12 -13.22 -8.53
N LYS A 42 0.76 -14.46 -8.18
CA LYS A 42 -0.58 -14.79 -7.72
C LYS A 42 -0.63 -14.63 -6.21
N ILE A 43 -1.33 -13.61 -5.73
CA ILE A 43 -1.46 -13.32 -4.30
C ILE A 43 -2.88 -13.61 -3.86
N THR A 44 -3.03 -14.40 -2.79
CA THR A 44 -4.32 -14.72 -2.19
C THR A 44 -4.20 -14.58 -0.68
N ASN A 45 -5.07 -13.75 -0.08
CA ASN A 45 -5.25 -13.71 1.36
C ASN A 45 -6.61 -14.32 1.71
N ASN A 46 -6.61 -15.43 2.44
CA ASN A 46 -7.81 -16.15 2.85
C ASN A 46 -8.43 -15.59 4.14
N ASP A 47 -7.75 -14.66 4.81
CA ASP A 47 -8.26 -14.00 6.00
C ASP A 47 -9.05 -12.74 5.61
N SER A 48 -10.38 -12.80 5.78
CA SER A 48 -11.25 -11.66 5.48
C SER A 48 -11.00 -10.43 6.39
N ALA A 49 -10.29 -10.58 7.49
CA ALA A 49 -9.89 -9.51 8.39
C ALA A 49 -8.44 -9.03 8.14
N GLY A 50 -7.70 -9.72 7.27
CA GLY A 50 -6.32 -9.39 6.94
C GLY A 50 -6.23 -8.24 5.94
N TYR A 51 -5.24 -7.37 6.14
CA TYR A 51 -4.89 -6.34 5.17
C TYR A 51 -3.93 -6.89 4.11
N PHE A 52 -3.95 -6.29 2.93
CA PHE A 52 -2.84 -6.50 1.98
C PHE A 52 -1.54 -5.90 2.53
N LEU A 53 -1.61 -4.69 3.05
CA LEU A 53 -0.48 -4.06 3.72
C LEU A 53 -0.97 -3.37 4.99
N ARG A 54 -0.36 -3.74 6.10
CA ARG A 54 -0.46 -3.00 7.35
C ARG A 54 0.92 -2.50 7.73
N THR A 55 1.05 -1.19 7.97
CA THR A 55 2.25 -0.62 8.56
C THR A 55 1.89 0.28 9.72
N GLN A 56 2.48 -0.02 10.87
CA GLN A 56 2.17 0.64 12.12
C GLN A 56 3.30 0.53 13.13
N LYS A 57 3.24 1.38 14.15
CA LYS A 57 4.04 1.20 15.38
C LYS A 57 3.63 -0.07 16.11
N ASP A 58 4.58 -0.62 16.86
CA ASP A 58 4.35 -1.72 17.79
C ASP A 58 4.86 -1.33 19.18
N SER A 59 4.79 -2.28 20.13
CA SER A 59 5.19 -2.08 21.55
C SER A 59 6.68 -1.84 21.76
N TRP A 60 7.52 -1.98 20.73
CA TRP A 60 8.96 -1.84 20.77
C TRP A 60 9.47 -0.76 19.80
N GLY A 61 10.77 -0.43 19.89
CA GLY A 61 11.37 0.68 19.15
C GLY A 61 11.18 2.03 19.83
N ASN A 62 11.70 3.09 19.21
CA ASN A 62 11.61 4.45 19.72
C ASN A 62 10.24 5.04 19.48
N SER A 63 9.52 5.39 20.53
CA SER A 63 8.18 5.99 20.43
C SER A 63 8.16 7.19 19.48
N GLY A 64 7.21 7.20 18.55
CA GLY A 64 7.06 8.26 17.53
C GLY A 64 7.90 8.05 16.26
N SER A 65 8.82 7.06 16.25
CA SER A 65 9.61 6.67 15.07
C SER A 65 9.67 5.16 14.85
N ASN A 66 8.82 4.41 15.54
CA ASN A 66 8.75 2.95 15.48
C ASN A 66 7.67 2.43 14.50
N GLY A 67 7.22 3.24 13.57
CA GLY A 67 6.38 2.83 12.45
C GLY A 67 7.16 2.15 11.33
N GLY A 68 6.53 1.97 10.19
CA GLY A 68 7.16 1.50 8.97
C GLY A 68 7.23 2.59 7.91
N ASP A 69 8.39 2.77 7.29
CA ASP A 69 8.56 3.59 6.10
C ASP A 69 8.63 2.66 4.89
N VAL A 70 7.52 2.55 4.13
CA VAL A 70 7.36 1.54 3.09
C VAL A 70 7.42 2.15 1.70
N THR A 71 8.27 1.57 0.84
CA THR A 71 8.21 1.73 -0.61
C THR A 71 7.66 0.45 -1.23
N LEU A 72 6.48 0.55 -1.86
CA LEU A 72 5.81 -0.56 -2.53
C LEU A 72 5.78 -0.33 -4.04
N THR A 73 6.39 -1.22 -4.80
CA THR A 73 6.37 -1.19 -6.26
C THR A 73 5.63 -2.40 -6.81
N LEU A 74 4.57 -2.14 -7.57
CA LEU A 74 3.80 -3.16 -8.29
C LEU A 74 4.13 -3.05 -9.78
N LYS A 75 4.60 -4.15 -10.39
CA LYS A 75 4.91 -4.26 -11.82
C LYS A 75 4.11 -5.39 -12.42
N ASN A 76 3.30 -5.13 -13.43
CA ASN A 76 2.45 -6.16 -14.02
C ASN A 76 1.78 -7.04 -12.96
N GLN A 77 1.31 -6.41 -11.87
CA GLN A 77 0.88 -7.08 -10.66
C GLN A 77 -0.57 -6.74 -10.33
N LYS A 78 -1.37 -7.79 -10.09
CA LYS A 78 -2.71 -7.64 -9.53
C LYS A 78 -2.65 -7.79 -8.02
N VAL A 79 -3.25 -6.83 -7.31
CA VAL A 79 -3.37 -6.83 -5.85
C VAL A 79 -4.81 -6.54 -5.44
N GLU A 80 -5.31 -7.31 -4.47
CA GLU A 80 -6.59 -7.09 -3.81
C GLU A 80 -6.40 -7.08 -2.29
N GLY A 81 -7.11 -6.20 -1.61
CA GLY A 81 -7.10 -6.06 -0.15
C GLY A 81 -6.77 -4.64 0.31
N ASP A 82 -7.17 -4.34 1.54
CA ASP A 82 -7.06 -3.00 2.10
C ASP A 82 -5.65 -2.67 2.57
N ILE A 83 -5.34 -1.38 2.62
CA ILE A 83 -4.08 -0.84 3.12
C ILE A 83 -4.36 0.00 4.36
N TYR A 84 -3.66 -0.31 5.47
CA TYR A 84 -3.69 0.44 6.71
C TYR A 84 -2.30 1.02 7.03
N ILE A 85 -2.26 2.31 7.30
CA ILE A 85 -1.04 3.06 7.65
C ILE A 85 -1.35 3.93 8.88
N ASP A 86 -0.56 3.82 9.94
CA ASP A 86 -0.76 4.62 11.13
C ASP A 86 -0.06 6.00 11.09
N GLU A 87 -0.20 6.77 12.16
CA GLU A 87 0.24 8.17 12.26
C GLU A 87 1.76 8.37 12.33
N VAL A 88 2.54 7.29 12.51
CA VAL A 88 4.01 7.35 12.54
C VAL A 88 4.64 6.67 11.32
N SER A 89 3.82 6.12 10.43
CA SER A 89 4.23 5.33 9.27
C SER A 89 3.99 6.05 7.95
N THR A 90 4.75 5.69 6.92
CA THR A 90 4.64 6.25 5.57
C THR A 90 4.52 5.16 4.50
N LEU A 91 3.89 5.52 3.37
CA LEU A 91 3.83 4.67 2.19
C LEU A 91 4.13 5.48 0.93
N ASP A 92 5.09 5.04 0.12
CA ASP A 92 5.26 5.43 -1.28
C ASP A 92 4.89 4.23 -2.16
N MET A 93 3.69 4.28 -2.78
CA MET A 93 3.16 3.19 -3.59
C MET A 93 3.17 3.56 -5.06
N THR A 94 3.81 2.73 -5.87
CA THR A 94 3.88 2.90 -7.33
C THR A 94 3.26 1.71 -8.04
N LEU A 95 2.29 1.97 -8.92
CA LEU A 95 1.73 1.00 -9.86
C LEU A 95 2.23 1.30 -11.27
N LYS A 96 2.86 0.32 -11.91
CA LYS A 96 3.34 0.41 -13.29
C LYS A 96 3.16 -0.89 -14.08
N ASP A 97 3.38 -0.84 -15.37
CA ASP A 97 3.40 -2.00 -16.25
C ASP A 97 2.09 -2.82 -16.19
N ASN A 98 0.93 -2.13 -16.34
CA ASN A 98 -0.42 -2.72 -16.29
C ASN A 98 -0.84 -3.26 -14.90
N SER A 99 -0.22 -2.80 -13.83
CA SER A 99 -0.61 -3.21 -12.48
C SER A 99 -2.02 -2.75 -12.12
N THR A 100 -2.69 -3.53 -11.30
CA THR A 100 -4.01 -3.20 -10.78
C THR A 100 -4.08 -3.36 -9.27
N TYR A 101 -4.74 -2.43 -8.61
CA TYR A 101 -5.05 -2.50 -7.18
C TYR A 101 -6.56 -2.39 -6.95
N THR A 102 -7.10 -3.23 -6.08
CA THR A 102 -8.51 -3.17 -5.65
C THR A 102 -8.57 -3.20 -4.13
N GLY A 103 -9.13 -2.17 -3.51
CA GLY A 103 -9.23 -2.09 -2.04
C GLY A 103 -9.47 -0.68 -1.53
N ILE A 104 -9.36 -0.51 -0.21
CA ILE A 104 -9.43 0.77 0.48
C ILE A 104 -8.02 1.17 0.90
N ILE A 105 -7.65 2.42 0.68
CA ILE A 105 -6.38 2.97 1.13
C ILE A 105 -6.64 3.90 2.32
N ASN A 106 -6.12 3.54 3.51
CA ASN A 106 -6.11 4.39 4.71
C ASN A 106 -7.51 4.88 5.11
N LYS A 107 -8.45 3.97 5.29
CA LYS A 107 -9.86 4.25 5.66
C LYS A 107 -9.99 5.21 6.84
N ASP A 108 -9.14 5.04 7.85
CA ASP A 108 -9.22 5.77 9.11
C ASP A 108 -8.49 7.12 9.09
N LYS A 109 -7.87 7.50 7.97
CA LYS A 109 -7.15 8.77 7.78
C LYS A 109 -5.98 8.96 8.75
N THR A 110 -5.37 7.88 9.19
CA THR A 110 -4.35 7.88 10.24
C THR A 110 -2.95 8.16 9.72
N ALA A 111 -2.66 7.77 8.49
CA ALA A 111 -1.31 7.79 7.92
C ALA A 111 -0.58 9.12 8.11
N LYS A 112 0.70 9.04 8.49
CA LYS A 112 1.60 10.20 8.46
C LYS A 112 1.75 10.75 7.04
N SER A 113 1.92 9.86 6.06
CA SER A 113 2.02 10.21 4.65
C SER A 113 1.73 9.01 3.76
N ILE A 114 0.97 9.24 2.68
CA ILE A 114 0.81 8.26 1.59
C ILE A 114 1.00 9.00 0.27
N LYS A 115 2.01 8.60 -0.50
CA LYS A 115 2.17 8.97 -1.90
C LYS A 115 1.72 7.82 -2.77
N LEU A 116 0.81 8.09 -3.72
CA LEU A 116 0.35 7.15 -4.72
C LEU A 116 0.79 7.62 -6.11
N THR A 117 1.48 6.75 -6.84
CA THR A 117 1.95 7.01 -8.21
C THR A 117 1.34 5.99 -9.15
N LEU A 118 0.65 6.45 -10.20
CA LEU A 118 0.03 5.61 -11.21
C LEU A 118 0.65 5.88 -12.59
N SER A 119 1.15 4.85 -13.25
CA SER A 119 1.46 4.91 -14.67
C SER A 119 0.18 4.87 -15.50
N LYS A 120 0.23 5.34 -16.73
CA LYS A 120 -0.93 5.44 -17.63
C LYS A 120 -1.72 4.14 -17.82
N ASN A 121 -1.02 2.99 -17.78
CA ASN A 121 -1.63 1.69 -18.02
C ASN A 121 -2.02 0.95 -16.73
N SER A 122 -1.75 1.54 -15.57
CA SER A 122 -2.11 0.95 -14.28
C SER A 122 -3.47 1.45 -13.84
N LYS A 123 -4.18 0.65 -13.04
CA LYS A 123 -5.54 0.96 -12.61
C LYS A 123 -5.72 0.75 -11.14
N ILE A 124 -6.58 1.54 -10.53
CA ILE A 124 -7.12 1.27 -9.19
C ILE A 124 -8.62 1.20 -9.23
N LYS A 125 -9.19 0.33 -8.38
CA LYS A 125 -10.61 0.25 -8.09
C LYS A 125 -10.83 0.38 -6.60
N LEU A 126 -11.62 1.37 -6.19
CA LEU A 126 -11.94 1.58 -4.80
C LEU A 126 -13.05 0.64 -4.34
N THR A 127 -12.94 0.14 -3.11
CA THR A 127 -14.00 -0.60 -2.40
C THR A 127 -14.53 0.14 -1.18
N GLY A 128 -14.01 1.35 -0.93
CA GLY A 128 -14.43 2.29 0.08
C GLY A 128 -13.73 3.63 -0.09
N ASP A 129 -14.19 4.65 0.65
CA ASP A 129 -13.53 5.95 0.68
C ASP A 129 -12.06 5.80 1.08
N SER A 130 -11.18 6.41 0.29
CA SER A 130 -9.74 6.26 0.42
C SER A 130 -9.04 7.60 0.56
N TYR A 131 -7.91 7.63 1.29
CA TYR A 131 -7.24 8.87 1.67
C TYR A 131 -5.74 8.75 1.44
N VAL A 132 -5.20 9.65 0.59
CA VAL A 132 -3.76 9.79 0.33
C VAL A 132 -3.31 11.24 0.53
N THR A 133 -2.04 11.46 0.80
CA THR A 133 -1.49 12.81 0.94
C THR A 133 -1.05 13.39 -0.39
N LYS A 134 -0.65 12.53 -1.33
CA LYS A 134 -0.22 12.92 -2.67
C LYS A 134 -0.63 11.89 -3.71
N LEU A 135 -1.09 12.36 -4.86
CA LEU A 135 -1.35 11.54 -6.05
C LEU A 135 -0.53 12.07 -7.22
N GLU A 136 0.23 11.20 -7.86
CA GLU A 136 0.89 11.43 -9.14
C GLU A 136 0.31 10.45 -10.15
N ASP A 137 -0.54 10.92 -11.04
CA ASP A 137 -1.18 10.10 -12.06
C ASP A 137 -0.75 10.56 -13.46
N SER A 138 -0.27 9.65 -14.27
CA SER A 138 0.08 9.92 -15.67
C SER A 138 -1.15 10.16 -16.54
N ASP A 139 -2.34 9.74 -16.08
CA ASP A 139 -3.64 10.08 -16.67
C ASP A 139 -4.29 11.22 -15.89
N THR A 140 -4.13 12.45 -16.39
CA THR A 140 -4.68 13.64 -15.73
C THR A 140 -6.20 13.71 -15.71
N SER A 141 -6.89 12.83 -16.47
CA SER A 141 -8.34 12.70 -16.45
C SER A 141 -8.84 11.69 -15.41
N TYR A 142 -7.92 10.95 -14.75
CA TYR A 142 -8.21 9.89 -13.78
C TYR A 142 -9.10 8.77 -14.33
N SER A 143 -9.09 8.52 -15.66
CA SER A 143 -9.89 7.46 -16.26
C SER A 143 -9.42 6.05 -15.90
N ASN A 144 -8.20 5.95 -15.36
CA ASN A 144 -7.60 4.73 -14.80
C ASN A 144 -7.99 4.50 -13.32
N ILE A 145 -8.80 5.37 -12.72
CA ILE A 145 -9.34 5.22 -11.36
C ILE A 145 -10.84 4.87 -11.44
N ASP A 146 -11.19 3.63 -11.12
CA ASP A 146 -12.57 3.22 -10.88
C ASP A 146 -12.96 3.58 -9.43
N PHE A 147 -13.61 4.71 -9.29
CA PHE A 147 -14.09 5.16 -7.97
C PHE A 147 -15.19 4.27 -7.40
N ASN A 148 -15.92 3.52 -8.24
CA ASN A 148 -16.93 2.55 -7.82
C ASN A 148 -17.97 3.12 -6.81
N GLY A 149 -18.31 4.40 -6.96
CA GLY A 149 -19.24 5.13 -6.08
C GLY A 149 -18.63 5.69 -4.79
N TYR A 150 -17.34 5.47 -4.55
CA TYR A 150 -16.58 5.99 -3.42
C TYR A 150 -15.77 7.22 -3.79
N LYS A 151 -15.11 7.82 -2.81
CA LYS A 151 -14.27 9.00 -3.01
C LYS A 151 -12.81 8.69 -2.75
N LEU A 152 -11.94 9.30 -3.58
CA LEU A 152 -10.52 9.41 -3.31
C LEU A 152 -10.20 10.83 -2.83
N TYR A 153 -9.73 10.93 -1.60
CA TYR A 153 -9.30 12.19 -1.03
C TYR A 153 -7.78 12.32 -1.19
N VAL A 154 -7.35 13.43 -1.80
CA VAL A 154 -5.94 13.80 -1.92
C VAL A 154 -5.71 15.05 -1.08
N ASN A 155 -4.85 14.96 -0.08
CA ASN A 155 -4.60 16.04 0.87
C ASN A 155 -5.91 16.66 1.42
N GLY A 156 -6.85 15.79 1.80
CA GLY A 156 -8.14 16.16 2.39
C GLY A 156 -9.22 16.64 1.41
N LYS A 157 -8.94 16.72 0.11
CA LYS A 157 -9.92 17.11 -0.93
C LYS A 157 -10.27 15.93 -1.81
N ALA A 158 -11.59 15.67 -1.98
CA ALA A 158 -12.05 14.68 -2.95
C ALA A 158 -11.72 15.15 -4.38
N ILE A 159 -11.26 14.20 -5.21
CA ILE A 159 -10.92 14.47 -6.62
C ILE A 159 -12.00 14.04 -7.60
N ASN A 160 -13.11 13.45 -7.09
CA ASN A 160 -14.29 13.02 -7.84
C ASN A 160 -15.57 13.45 -7.16
#